data_852cd9f6f4936cec544c8fe8b957e31b
#
_entry.id   852cd9f6f4936cec544c8fe8b957e31b
#
_cell.length_a   1.000
_cell.length_b   1.000
_cell.length_c   1.000
_cell.angle_alpha   90.00
_cell.angle_beta   90.00
_cell.angle_gamma   90.00
#
_symmetry.space_group_name_H-M   'P 1'
#
loop_
_entity.id
_entity.type
_entity.pdbx_description
1 polymer ?
#
loop_
_entity_poly.entity_id
_entity_poly.type
_entity_poly.pdbx_seq_one_letter_code
_entity_poly.pdbx_strand_id
1 'polypeptide(L)'
;NKVPHGTVSRMWYNSPSLGMDRRLTIYTPAGYETSGKRYPVFYLLHGAGGDEEAWIALGRTSQILDNLIAQGKAKPMIVVMTNGNAWQDAAAGESPKGFVAPSMRPDERAKVAEGAFELSFPEIVKFVEKNFRTLANKKNRAIAGLSMGSFHSCNISKYYPDMFDYVGLFSGASTGND
;
A
#
# COMPACT_ATOMS: atom_id res chain seq x y z
N ASN A 1 -23.23 11.45 6.64
CA ASN A 1 -22.19 10.78 7.41
C ASN A 1 -22.06 11.43 8.77
N LYS A 2 -22.20 10.64 9.83
CA LYS A 2 -22.21 11.11 11.24
C LYS A 2 -20.95 10.66 12.01
N VAL A 3 -19.98 10.05 11.34
CA VAL A 3 -18.74 9.57 11.99
C VAL A 3 -17.58 10.52 11.69
N PRO A 4 -16.58 10.63 12.58
CA PRO A 4 -15.34 11.38 12.28
C PRO A 4 -14.64 10.77 11.07
N HIS A 5 -14.09 11.63 10.21
CA HIS A 5 -13.43 11.22 8.98
C HIS A 5 -11.92 11.31 9.10
N GLY A 6 -11.23 10.29 8.59
CA GLY A 6 -9.80 10.32 8.33
C GLY A 6 -9.45 11.15 7.11
N THR A 7 -8.17 11.31 6.87
CA THR A 7 -7.63 12.06 5.73
C THR A 7 -7.00 11.10 4.72
N VAL A 8 -7.20 11.37 3.44
CA VAL A 8 -6.54 10.66 2.34
C VAL A 8 -5.57 11.62 1.66
N SER A 9 -4.31 11.27 1.65
CA SER A 9 -3.24 12.05 1.00
C SER A 9 -2.54 11.24 -0.08
N ARG A 10 -1.98 11.94 -1.08
CA ARG A 10 -1.13 11.38 -2.14
C ARG A 10 0.26 11.93 -1.94
N MET A 11 1.24 11.03 -1.84
CA MET A 11 2.61 11.42 -1.57
C MET A 11 3.55 10.75 -2.56
N TRP A 12 4.51 11.52 -3.04
CA TRP A 12 5.59 11.04 -3.88
C TRP A 12 6.77 10.59 -3.00
N TYR A 13 7.36 9.47 -3.34
CA TYR A 13 8.59 8.98 -2.74
C TYR A 13 9.57 8.58 -3.82
N ASN A 14 10.84 8.75 -3.55
CA ASN A 14 11.89 8.28 -4.43
C ASN A 14 12.13 6.77 -4.22
N SER A 15 12.15 6.01 -5.31
CA SER A 15 12.51 4.59 -5.33
C SER A 15 13.81 4.41 -6.11
N PRO A 16 14.96 4.39 -5.43
CA PRO A 16 16.26 4.15 -6.08
C PRO A 16 16.31 2.80 -6.79
N SER A 17 15.73 1.75 -6.22
CA SER A 17 15.71 0.41 -6.82
C SER A 17 14.95 0.36 -8.14
N LEU A 18 13.92 1.19 -8.31
CA LEU A 18 13.13 1.28 -9.54
C LEU A 18 13.56 2.46 -10.43
N GLY A 19 14.50 3.29 -9.96
CA GLY A 19 15.05 4.42 -10.72
C GLY A 19 14.05 5.53 -11.02
N MET A 20 13.00 5.70 -10.17
CA MET A 20 11.95 6.68 -10.39
C MET A 20 11.30 7.14 -9.09
N ASP A 21 10.70 8.33 -9.14
CA ASP A 21 9.76 8.76 -8.11
C ASP A 21 8.42 8.07 -8.35
N ARG A 22 7.77 7.63 -7.27
CA ARG A 22 6.53 6.88 -7.31
C ARG A 22 5.53 7.44 -6.30
N ARG A 23 4.24 7.28 -6.57
CA ARG A 23 3.16 7.79 -5.73
C ARG A 23 2.57 6.71 -4.82
N LEU A 24 2.22 7.13 -3.60
CA LEU A 24 1.44 6.37 -2.61
C LEU A 24 0.15 7.11 -2.30
N THR A 25 -0.92 6.37 -2.05
CA THR A 25 -2.15 6.90 -1.46
C THR A 25 -2.21 6.44 -0.01
N ILE A 26 -2.35 7.37 0.93
CA ILE A 26 -2.21 7.11 2.37
C ILE A 26 -3.45 7.63 3.09
N TYR A 27 -4.08 6.75 3.87
CA TYR A 27 -5.14 7.12 4.80
C TYR A 27 -4.55 7.27 6.20
N THR A 28 -4.88 8.38 6.87
CA THR A 28 -4.64 8.59 8.29
C THR A 28 -5.96 8.68 9.04
N PRO A 29 -6.10 8.08 10.25
CA PRO A 29 -7.37 8.03 10.96
C PRO A 29 -7.80 9.41 11.48
N ALA A 30 -9.09 9.57 11.72
CA ALA A 30 -9.63 10.79 12.33
C ALA A 30 -8.87 11.16 13.61
N GLY A 31 -8.53 12.44 13.75
CA GLY A 31 -7.75 12.95 14.88
C GLY A 31 -6.24 12.72 14.76
N TYR A 32 -5.74 12.15 13.67
CA TYR A 32 -4.30 11.98 13.46
C TYR A 32 -3.55 13.30 13.61
N GLU A 33 -4.01 14.38 12.96
CA GLU A 33 -3.31 15.67 12.92
C GLU A 33 -3.12 16.32 14.32
N THR A 34 -4.03 16.04 15.25
CA THR A 34 -4.07 16.71 16.55
C THR A 34 -3.63 15.83 17.73
N SER A 35 -3.59 14.51 17.56
CA SER A 35 -3.41 13.58 18.68
C SER A 35 -1.97 13.38 19.14
N GLY A 36 -0.98 13.64 18.32
CA GLY A 36 0.42 13.30 18.59
C GLY A 36 0.72 11.80 18.76
N LYS A 37 -0.29 10.93 18.67
CA LYS A 37 -0.15 9.48 18.85
C LYS A 37 0.60 8.83 17.69
N ARG A 38 1.17 7.66 17.94
CA ARG A 38 1.73 6.76 16.91
C ARG A 38 0.75 5.64 16.63
N TYR A 39 0.73 5.19 15.39
CA TYR A 39 -0.26 4.25 14.88
C TYR A 39 0.38 3.03 14.23
N PRO A 40 -0.27 1.86 14.29
CA PRO A 40 0.09 0.72 13.46
C PRO A 40 -0.13 1.06 11.99
N VAL A 41 0.56 0.36 11.10
CA VAL A 41 0.50 0.58 9.66
C VAL A 41 0.01 -0.67 8.94
N PHE A 42 -0.96 -0.48 8.08
CA PHE A 42 -1.49 -1.50 7.19
C PHE A 42 -1.16 -1.17 5.73
N TYR A 43 -0.34 -2.00 5.09
CA TYR A 43 -0.02 -1.90 3.67
C TYR A 43 -1.03 -2.72 2.88
N LEU A 44 -1.77 -2.08 1.98
CA LEU A 44 -2.90 -2.67 1.25
C LEU A 44 -2.63 -2.60 -0.26
N LEU A 45 -2.46 -3.78 -0.89
CA LEU A 45 -2.00 -3.96 -2.25
C LEU A 45 -3.16 -4.32 -3.18
N HIS A 46 -3.23 -3.65 -4.33
CA HIS A 46 -4.28 -3.84 -5.33
C HIS A 46 -4.06 -5.09 -6.20
N GLY A 47 -5.11 -5.52 -6.90
CA GLY A 47 -5.07 -6.57 -7.90
C GLY A 47 -4.63 -6.07 -9.29
N ALA A 48 -4.48 -7.01 -10.24
CA ALA A 48 -4.13 -6.66 -11.61
C ALA A 48 -5.10 -5.63 -12.21
N GLY A 49 -4.57 -4.68 -12.96
CA GLY A 49 -5.35 -3.58 -13.54
C GLY A 49 -5.60 -2.39 -12.61
N GLY A 50 -5.26 -2.52 -11.33
CA GLY A 50 -5.32 -1.43 -10.37
C GLY A 50 -4.01 -0.63 -10.27
N ASP A 51 -4.03 0.34 -9.36
CA ASP A 51 -2.93 1.22 -8.99
C ASP A 51 -3.12 1.69 -7.54
N GLU A 52 -2.38 2.70 -7.08
CA GLU A 52 -2.47 3.22 -5.72
C GLU A 52 -3.81 3.88 -5.36
N GLU A 53 -4.68 4.14 -6.35
CA GLU A 53 -6.02 4.70 -6.13
C GLU A 53 -7.12 3.62 -6.00
N ALA A 54 -6.86 2.40 -6.44
CA ALA A 54 -7.89 1.36 -6.57
C ALA A 54 -8.65 1.09 -5.26
N TRP A 55 -7.97 1.02 -4.13
CA TRP A 55 -8.61 0.76 -2.85
C TRP A 55 -9.42 1.94 -2.31
N ILE A 56 -9.10 3.16 -2.69
CA ILE A 56 -9.92 4.34 -2.36
C ILE A 56 -11.11 4.46 -3.32
N ALA A 57 -10.85 4.39 -4.63
CA ALA A 57 -11.87 4.64 -5.65
C ALA A 57 -12.92 3.49 -5.74
N LEU A 58 -12.45 2.25 -5.71
CA LEU A 58 -13.29 1.05 -5.86
C LEU A 58 -13.58 0.38 -4.51
N GLY A 59 -12.57 0.27 -3.66
CA GLY A 59 -12.67 -0.41 -2.36
C GLY A 59 -13.30 0.41 -1.24
N ARG A 60 -13.48 1.72 -1.42
CA ARG A 60 -14.05 2.65 -0.44
C ARG A 60 -13.39 2.56 0.95
N THR A 61 -12.08 2.35 0.97
CA THR A 61 -11.32 2.04 2.18
C THR A 61 -11.49 3.10 3.27
N SER A 62 -11.47 4.40 2.93
CA SER A 62 -11.62 5.47 3.93
C SER A 62 -12.98 5.40 4.63
N GLN A 63 -14.08 5.24 3.88
CA GLN A 63 -15.42 5.17 4.46
C GLN A 63 -15.61 3.93 5.34
N ILE A 64 -15.05 2.78 4.93
CA ILE A 64 -15.12 1.54 5.70
C ILE A 64 -14.33 1.70 7.01
N LEU A 65 -13.11 2.22 6.95
CA LEU A 65 -12.27 2.42 8.13
C LEU A 65 -12.85 3.45 9.10
N ASP A 66 -13.33 4.60 8.59
CA ASP A 66 -13.99 5.60 9.44
C ASP A 66 -15.14 4.99 10.24
N ASN A 67 -15.99 4.19 9.58
CA ASN A 67 -17.11 3.53 10.25
C ASN A 67 -16.64 2.45 11.24
N LEU A 68 -15.69 1.59 10.87
CA LEU A 68 -15.20 0.52 11.75
C LEU A 68 -14.47 1.07 12.98
N ILE A 69 -13.68 2.12 12.80
CA ILE A 69 -12.97 2.79 13.90
C ILE A 69 -13.97 3.47 14.84
N ALA A 70 -14.94 4.20 14.30
CA ALA A 70 -15.98 4.85 15.09
C ALA A 70 -16.87 3.86 15.88
N GLN A 71 -17.04 2.64 15.36
CA GLN A 71 -17.75 1.55 16.03
C GLN A 71 -16.89 0.74 17.02
N GLY A 72 -15.59 1.06 17.15
CA GLY A 72 -14.66 0.29 17.96
C GLY A 72 -14.32 -1.10 17.41
N LYS A 73 -14.69 -1.40 16.14
CA LYS A 73 -14.42 -2.68 15.47
C LYS A 73 -13.05 -2.77 14.82
N ALA A 74 -12.42 -1.63 14.57
CA ALA A 74 -11.04 -1.54 14.11
C ALA A 74 -10.27 -0.55 14.99
N LYS A 75 -8.99 -0.83 15.21
CA LYS A 75 -8.08 0.14 15.86
C LYS A 75 -7.76 1.25 14.85
N PRO A 76 -7.61 2.51 15.33
CA PRO A 76 -7.07 3.55 14.49
C PRO A 76 -5.72 3.14 13.91
N MET A 77 -5.55 3.28 12.60
CA MET A 77 -4.35 2.85 11.88
C MET A 77 -4.08 3.76 10.68
N ILE A 78 -2.84 3.78 10.24
CA ILE A 78 -2.44 4.33 8.96
C ILE A 78 -2.59 3.22 7.91
N VAL A 79 -3.18 3.51 6.75
CA VAL A 79 -3.23 2.56 5.64
C VAL A 79 -2.47 3.12 4.45
N VAL A 80 -1.53 2.34 3.94
CA VAL A 80 -0.68 2.69 2.80
C VAL A 80 -1.08 1.85 1.60
N MET A 81 -1.60 2.49 0.58
CA MET A 81 -2.01 1.88 -0.68
C MET A 81 -0.93 2.16 -1.72
N THR A 82 -0.34 1.09 -2.22
CA THR A 82 0.83 1.15 -3.09
C THR A 82 0.44 0.90 -4.54
N ASN A 83 1.31 1.30 -5.47
CA ASN A 83 1.22 0.88 -6.86
C ASN A 83 2.14 -0.33 -7.09
N GLY A 84 1.56 -1.50 -7.31
CA GLY A 84 2.30 -2.75 -7.56
C GLY A 84 2.87 -2.87 -8.97
N ASN A 85 2.55 -1.93 -9.87
CA ASN A 85 3.07 -1.91 -11.23
C ASN A 85 4.44 -1.20 -11.22
N ALA A 86 5.52 -1.97 -11.15
CA ALA A 86 6.86 -1.43 -10.96
C ALA A 86 7.36 -0.50 -12.09
N TRP A 87 6.68 -0.49 -13.23
CA TRP A 87 6.94 0.39 -14.39
C TRP A 87 6.14 1.70 -14.36
N GLN A 88 5.17 1.84 -13.46
CA GLN A 88 4.36 3.04 -13.28
C GLN A 88 4.91 3.90 -12.16
N ASP A 89 4.96 5.20 -12.35
CA ASP A 89 5.25 6.18 -11.32
C ASP A 89 4.00 6.56 -10.51
N ALA A 90 2.83 6.61 -11.15
CA ALA A 90 1.54 6.92 -10.53
C ALA A 90 0.38 6.29 -11.32
N ALA A 91 -0.82 6.36 -10.74
CA ALA A 91 -2.08 6.01 -11.38
C ALA A 91 -2.22 6.68 -12.76
N ALA A 92 -2.95 6.02 -13.65
CA ALA A 92 -3.17 6.51 -15.01
C ALA A 92 -3.75 7.95 -15.00
N GLY A 93 -3.08 8.85 -15.72
CA GLY A 93 -3.45 10.27 -15.77
C GLY A 93 -2.87 11.14 -14.66
N GLU A 94 -2.18 10.58 -13.70
CA GLU A 94 -1.55 11.30 -12.58
C GLU A 94 -0.01 11.42 -12.71
N SER A 95 0.55 10.71 -13.69
CA SER A 95 1.97 10.78 -13.98
C SER A 95 2.33 12.09 -14.70
N PRO A 96 3.40 12.78 -14.29
CA PRO A 96 3.94 13.92 -15.04
C PRO A 96 4.50 13.53 -16.42
N LYS A 97 4.71 12.24 -16.65
CA LYS A 97 5.18 11.67 -17.93
C LYS A 97 4.05 11.33 -18.91
N GLY A 98 2.80 11.66 -18.54
CA GLY A 98 1.63 11.37 -19.33
C GLY A 98 0.92 10.07 -18.91
N PHE A 99 0.07 9.56 -19.80
CA PHE A 99 -0.73 8.37 -19.53
C PHE A 99 0.12 7.09 -19.62
N VAL A 100 0.27 6.39 -18.51
CA VAL A 100 0.89 5.07 -18.43
C VAL A 100 -0.17 4.07 -17.94
N ALA A 101 -0.52 3.11 -18.79
CA ALA A 101 -1.56 2.13 -18.45
C ALA A 101 -1.10 1.16 -17.34
N PRO A 102 -2.01 0.76 -16.43
CA PRO A 102 -1.61 0.02 -15.24
C PRO A 102 -1.17 -1.41 -15.47
N SER A 103 -1.32 -2.08 -16.59
CA SER A 103 -0.89 -3.46 -16.46
C SER A 103 -0.86 -4.38 -17.65
N MET A 104 -1.31 -3.99 -18.78
CA MET A 104 -1.55 -5.02 -19.81
C MET A 104 -0.67 -4.87 -21.04
N ARG A 105 0.34 -4.01 -20.99
CA ARG A 105 1.33 -3.90 -22.06
C ARG A 105 2.53 -4.78 -21.75
N PRO A 106 2.71 -5.91 -22.43
CA PRO A 106 3.86 -6.79 -22.21
C PRO A 106 5.21 -6.11 -22.38
N ASP A 107 5.29 -5.12 -23.25
CA ASP A 107 6.48 -4.33 -23.58
C ASP A 107 6.95 -3.43 -22.41
N GLU A 108 6.03 -2.76 -21.70
CA GLU A 108 6.40 -1.97 -20.53
C GLU A 108 6.77 -2.87 -19.35
N ARG A 109 6.00 -3.93 -19.13
CA ARG A 109 6.27 -4.91 -18.08
C ARG A 109 7.61 -5.61 -18.28
N ALA A 110 7.99 -5.91 -19.51
CA ALA A 110 9.26 -6.57 -19.84
C ALA A 110 10.50 -5.72 -19.54
N LYS A 111 10.35 -4.40 -19.36
CA LYS A 111 11.45 -3.50 -18.99
C LYS A 111 11.85 -3.56 -17.52
N VAL A 112 11.03 -4.19 -16.69
CA VAL A 112 11.24 -4.25 -15.25
C VAL A 112 11.53 -5.70 -14.85
N ALA A 113 12.55 -5.89 -14.05
CA ALA A 113 12.93 -7.21 -13.56
C ALA A 113 11.79 -7.83 -12.74
N GLU A 114 11.63 -9.15 -12.85
CA GLU A 114 10.70 -9.91 -12.03
C GLU A 114 11.02 -9.71 -10.54
N GLY A 115 9.99 -9.50 -9.71
CA GLY A 115 10.17 -9.26 -8.27
C GLY A 115 10.69 -7.88 -7.91
N ALA A 116 10.89 -6.97 -8.88
CA ALA A 116 11.45 -5.65 -8.60
C ALA A 116 10.61 -4.83 -7.63
N PHE A 117 9.27 -4.92 -7.72
CA PHE A 117 8.38 -4.24 -6.78
C PHE A 117 8.55 -4.78 -5.36
N GLU A 118 8.56 -6.09 -5.20
CA GLU A 118 8.70 -6.74 -3.89
C GLU A 118 10.04 -6.42 -3.25
N LEU A 119 11.11 -6.44 -4.03
CA LEU A 119 12.45 -6.12 -3.54
C LEU A 119 12.61 -4.64 -3.16
N SER A 120 11.86 -3.74 -3.81
CA SER A 120 11.85 -2.31 -3.48
C SER A 120 10.99 -1.94 -2.26
N PHE A 121 10.19 -2.87 -1.73
CA PHE A 121 9.19 -2.59 -0.69
C PHE A 121 9.75 -1.95 0.60
N PRO A 122 10.97 -2.28 1.07
CA PRO A 122 11.59 -1.60 2.22
C PRO A 122 11.73 -0.08 2.05
N GLU A 123 11.83 0.42 0.81
CA GLU A 123 11.89 1.86 0.53
C GLU A 123 10.57 2.55 0.91
N ILE A 124 9.43 1.88 0.64
CA ILE A 124 8.09 2.35 1.03
C ILE A 124 7.97 2.39 2.54
N VAL A 125 8.35 1.31 3.24
CA VAL A 125 8.28 1.23 4.71
C VAL A 125 9.13 2.34 5.33
N LYS A 126 10.36 2.53 4.86
CA LYS A 126 11.27 3.59 5.33
C LYS A 126 10.69 4.98 5.10
N PHE A 127 10.09 5.22 3.93
CA PHE A 127 9.45 6.49 3.62
C PHE A 127 8.28 6.79 4.57
N VAL A 128 7.41 5.82 4.79
CA VAL A 128 6.25 5.95 5.67
C VAL A 128 6.68 6.22 7.10
N GLU A 129 7.64 5.48 7.62
CA GLU A 129 8.13 5.65 9.00
C GLU A 129 8.87 6.96 9.23
N LYS A 130 9.48 7.51 8.18
CA LYS A 130 10.11 8.84 8.23
C LYS A 130 9.09 9.98 8.26
N ASN A 131 7.96 9.83 7.56
CA ASN A 131 7.03 10.93 7.31
C ASN A 131 5.75 10.87 8.16
N PHE A 132 5.46 9.74 8.81
CA PHE A 132 4.26 9.54 9.61
C PHE A 132 4.60 9.05 11.02
N ARG A 133 3.70 9.32 11.96
CA ARG A 133 3.81 8.83 13.33
C ARG A 133 3.37 7.36 13.41
N THR A 134 4.32 6.46 13.20
CA THR A 134 4.12 5.02 13.17
C THR A 134 4.65 4.34 14.43
N LEU A 135 4.05 3.19 14.74
CA LEU A 135 4.65 2.19 15.64
C LEU A 135 5.58 1.31 14.79
N ALA A 136 6.85 1.73 14.65
CA ALA A 136 7.83 1.21 13.71
C ALA A 136 8.42 -0.14 14.14
N ASN A 137 7.59 -1.16 14.28
CA ASN A 137 8.02 -2.52 14.59
C ASN A 137 7.11 -3.55 13.93
N LYS A 138 7.60 -4.78 13.78
CA LYS A 138 6.95 -5.93 13.14
C LYS A 138 5.52 -6.17 13.65
N LYS A 139 5.32 -6.09 14.98
CA LYS A 139 4.02 -6.36 15.63
C LYS A 139 2.94 -5.34 15.26
N ASN A 140 3.33 -4.20 14.73
CA ASN A 140 2.44 -3.11 14.34
C ASN A 140 2.42 -2.86 12.82
N ARG A 141 2.92 -3.83 12.04
CA ARG A 141 2.82 -3.80 10.58
C ARG A 141 2.02 -4.98 10.07
N ALA A 142 1.08 -4.69 9.19
CA ALA A 142 0.32 -5.67 8.43
C ALA A 142 0.49 -5.40 6.93
N ILE A 143 0.49 -6.46 6.13
CA ILE A 143 0.42 -6.39 4.67
C ILE A 143 -0.69 -7.30 4.19
N ALA A 144 -1.48 -6.84 3.23
CA ALA A 144 -2.46 -7.68 2.56
C ALA A 144 -2.69 -7.21 1.14
N GLY A 145 -3.19 -8.10 0.30
CA GLY A 145 -3.49 -7.77 -1.07
C GLY A 145 -4.47 -8.71 -1.74
N LEU A 146 -5.06 -8.21 -2.82
CA LEU A 146 -6.04 -8.92 -3.63
C LEU A 146 -5.38 -9.43 -4.91
N SER A 147 -5.59 -10.72 -5.28
CA SER A 147 -5.13 -11.29 -6.55
C SER A 147 -3.62 -11.06 -6.75
N MET A 148 -3.20 -10.26 -7.73
CA MET A 148 -1.80 -9.86 -7.91
C MET A 148 -1.18 -9.32 -6.61
N GLY A 149 -1.90 -8.47 -5.88
CA GLY A 149 -1.46 -7.96 -4.57
C GLY A 149 -1.32 -9.02 -3.50
N SER A 150 -2.05 -10.13 -3.59
CA SER A 150 -1.87 -11.30 -2.74
C SER A 150 -0.52 -11.98 -3.01
N PHE A 151 -0.15 -12.16 -4.28
CA PHE A 151 1.17 -12.69 -4.65
C PHE A 151 2.29 -11.76 -4.20
N HIS A 152 2.16 -10.45 -4.42
CA HIS A 152 3.11 -9.46 -3.91
C HIS A 152 3.25 -9.55 -2.38
N SER A 153 2.14 -9.60 -1.64
CA SER A 153 2.15 -9.68 -0.17
C SER A 153 2.84 -10.97 0.32
N CYS A 154 2.59 -12.09 -0.34
CA CYS A 154 3.23 -13.37 -0.05
C CYS A 154 4.74 -13.29 -0.28
N ASN A 155 5.17 -12.79 -1.44
CA ASN A 155 6.59 -12.71 -1.78
C ASN A 155 7.34 -11.70 -0.89
N ILE A 156 6.76 -10.53 -0.64
CA ILE A 156 7.35 -9.54 0.27
C ILE A 156 7.54 -10.13 1.67
N SER A 157 6.55 -10.87 2.19
CA SER A 157 6.66 -11.50 3.51
C SER A 157 7.73 -12.61 3.57
N LYS A 158 7.97 -13.31 2.45
CA LYS A 158 9.05 -14.30 2.32
C LYS A 158 10.43 -13.64 2.21
N TYR A 159 10.55 -12.55 1.44
CA TYR A 159 11.82 -11.82 1.29
C TYR A 159 12.21 -11.09 2.58
N TYR A 160 11.22 -10.60 3.33
CA TYR A 160 11.42 -9.79 4.53
C TYR A 160 10.64 -10.36 5.72
N PRO A 161 11.04 -11.53 6.27
CA PRO A 161 10.29 -12.25 7.30
C PRO A 161 10.16 -11.49 8.63
N ASP A 162 11.02 -10.50 8.85
CA ASP A 162 11.00 -9.66 10.05
C ASP A 162 10.24 -8.33 9.87
N MET A 163 9.57 -8.14 8.73
CA MET A 163 8.91 -6.87 8.43
C MET A 163 7.46 -6.82 8.92
N PHE A 164 6.72 -7.93 8.85
CA PHE A 164 5.29 -8.01 9.15
C PHE A 164 4.94 -9.19 10.06
N ASP A 165 4.09 -8.97 11.07
CA ASP A 165 3.48 -10.05 11.84
C ASP A 165 2.12 -10.50 11.26
N TYR A 166 1.52 -9.70 10.38
CA TYR A 166 0.22 -10.00 9.81
C TYR A 166 0.28 -9.95 8.29
N VAL A 167 -0.12 -11.05 7.65
CA VAL A 167 -0.15 -11.18 6.19
C VAL A 167 -1.53 -11.68 5.76
N GLY A 168 -2.24 -10.90 4.94
CA GLY A 168 -3.54 -11.24 4.38
C GLY A 168 -3.46 -11.53 2.89
N LEU A 169 -3.91 -12.71 2.48
CA LEU A 169 -3.86 -13.17 1.09
C LEU A 169 -5.28 -13.35 0.57
N PHE A 170 -5.77 -12.39 -0.26
CA PHE A 170 -7.12 -12.41 -0.78
C PHE A 170 -7.14 -12.87 -2.23
N SER A 171 -7.84 -13.98 -2.52
CA SER A 171 -8.07 -14.50 -3.88
C SER A 171 -6.79 -14.60 -4.73
N GLY A 172 -5.74 -15.22 -4.21
CA GLY A 172 -4.45 -15.28 -4.88
C GLY A 172 -3.51 -16.33 -4.29
N ALA A 173 -2.32 -15.92 -3.88
CA ALA A 173 -1.30 -16.79 -3.33
C ALA A 173 -1.79 -17.55 -2.09
N SER A 174 -1.23 -18.74 -1.89
CA SER A 174 -1.34 -19.48 -0.65
C SER A 174 0.03 -19.55 0.05
N THR A 175 0.00 -19.74 1.37
CA THR A 175 1.20 -20.00 2.16
C THR A 175 1.51 -21.48 2.26
N GLY A 176 0.84 -22.33 1.46
CA GLY A 176 1.09 -23.78 1.44
C GLY A 176 2.56 -24.09 1.17
N ASN A 177 3.10 -25.03 1.92
CA ASN A 177 4.41 -25.59 1.65
C ASN A 177 4.29 -26.43 0.37
N ASP A 178 4.72 -25.88 -0.74
CA ASP A 178 5.08 -26.63 -1.94
C ASP A 178 6.60 -26.68 -2.03
#